data_920ce6f41b2b4a3e2f830078c241d422
#
_entry.id   920ce6f41b2b4a3e2f830078c241d422
#
_cell.length_a   1.000
_cell.length_b   1.000
_cell.length_c   1.000
_cell.angle_alpha   90.00
_cell.angle_beta   90.00
_cell.angle_gamma   90.00
#
_symmetry.space_group_name_H-M   'P 1'
#
loop_
_entity.id
_entity.type
_entity.pdbx_description
1 polymer ?
#
loop_
_entity_poly.entity_id
_entity_poly.type
_entity_poly.pdbx_seq_one_letter_code
_entity_poly.pdbx_strand_id
1 'polypeptide(L)'
;LYETAFLNAGHAGMLNGVSAGELERLEGATPLPYLSFARKSLTKEGQEEQANLAAWNALFEENLSRPHPLPPPDDNDLPLPAYVRNAEPPKHGRTAAEVHAERAVPGQPIWSRPPAQHTAAEALASLATCGVIAGTEMRHESSLAPVGLLRNWNVDIAVRNGKIDYTLQGEATTWGRGLSIATARASYSMEMVERASAYLSVDGDAITDRLHPTPIVRASHAELLAQGRAAIDPRGLPIDAEYNDQPLYWMEGRGVSGSAILVPVQAVGLFCNLDEPALFLSPGSTGMASGNTLDEAKVGALTEILERDAEATVPWRRGQCFELLADGEHPLAVLLADYARRGIHVWFRDMTTEFGVPCYQSFVTCGDGSVVR
;
A
#
# COMPACT_ATOMS: atom_id res chain seq x y z
N LEU A 1 1.67 22.00 17.20
CA LEU A 1 3.14 21.91 17.35
C LEU A 1 3.66 20.51 17.01
N TYR A 2 3.04 19.47 17.53
CA TYR A 2 3.38 18.07 17.21
C TYR A 2 3.11 17.73 15.76
N GLU A 3 1.94 18.07 15.25
CA GLU A 3 1.58 17.90 13.84
C GLU A 3 2.55 18.63 12.91
N THR A 4 2.89 19.86 13.26
CA THR A 4 3.81 20.68 12.46
C THR A 4 5.24 20.14 12.49
N ALA A 5 5.71 19.67 13.65
CA ALA A 5 7.05 19.08 13.80
C ALA A 5 7.15 17.74 13.05
N PHE A 6 6.02 17.07 12.88
CA PHE A 6 5.92 15.76 12.27
C PHE A 6 5.89 15.82 10.74
N LEU A 7 5.08 16.73 10.20
CA LEU A 7 4.96 16.98 8.77
C LEU A 7 6.17 17.68 8.16
N ASN A 8 7.10 18.12 9.00
CA ASN A 8 8.24 18.89 8.55
C ASN A 8 9.54 18.40 9.23
N ALA A 9 10.30 17.56 8.53
CA ALA A 9 11.55 16.98 9.02
C ALA A 9 12.54 18.05 9.57
N GLY A 10 12.46 19.29 9.08
CA GLY A 10 13.22 20.44 9.60
C GLY A 10 12.86 20.85 11.03
N HIS A 11 11.71 20.41 11.55
CA HIS A 11 11.24 20.73 12.90
C HIS A 11 11.41 19.58 13.91
N ALA A 12 11.94 18.43 13.47
CA ALA A 12 12.22 17.30 14.37
C ALA A 12 13.14 17.69 15.55
N GLY A 13 14.03 18.67 15.34
CA GLY A 13 14.86 19.24 16.39
C GLY A 13 14.09 19.95 17.53
N MET A 14 12.83 20.35 17.31
CA MET A 14 12.00 20.98 18.35
C MET A 14 11.52 20.00 19.42
N LEU A 15 11.61 18.70 19.13
CA LEU A 15 11.23 17.64 20.06
C LEU A 15 12.41 17.07 20.84
N ASN A 16 13.61 17.59 20.61
CA ASN A 16 14.79 17.23 21.38
C ASN A 16 14.57 17.63 22.85
N GLY A 17 14.52 16.65 23.72
CA GLY A 17 14.31 16.82 25.16
C GLY A 17 12.93 16.43 25.67
N VAL A 18 12.02 16.01 24.82
CA VAL A 18 10.74 15.41 25.24
C VAL A 18 10.99 14.00 25.75
N SER A 19 10.62 13.72 26.98
CA SER A 19 10.80 12.40 27.59
C SER A 19 9.78 11.38 27.07
N ALA A 20 10.12 10.09 27.10
CA ALA A 20 9.17 9.02 26.73
C ALA A 20 7.87 9.08 27.55
N GLY A 21 7.93 9.46 28.84
CA GLY A 21 6.75 9.61 29.68
C GLY A 21 5.86 10.81 29.30
N GLU A 22 6.44 11.89 28.78
CA GLU A 22 5.67 13.00 28.24
C GLU A 22 4.98 12.64 26.94
N LEU A 23 5.64 11.83 26.08
CA LEU A 23 5.05 11.29 24.87
C LEU A 23 3.87 10.37 25.19
N GLU A 24 4.03 9.44 26.15
CA GLU A 24 2.95 8.55 26.60
C GLU A 24 1.75 9.34 27.16
N ARG A 25 2.00 10.40 27.91
CA ARG A 25 0.95 11.25 28.44
C ARG A 25 0.20 12.00 27.33
N LEU A 26 0.90 12.47 26.32
CA LEU A 26 0.32 13.16 25.17
C LEU A 26 -0.44 12.20 24.26
N GLU A 27 0.08 11.00 24.07
CA GLU A 27 -0.56 9.91 23.33
C GLU A 27 -1.90 9.51 23.97
N GLY A 28 -1.98 9.46 25.30
CA GLY A 28 -3.22 9.24 26.04
C GLY A 28 -4.20 10.41 26.05
N ALA A 29 -3.75 11.62 25.70
CA ALA A 29 -4.55 12.84 25.72
C ALA A 29 -5.11 13.26 24.35
N THR A 30 -4.69 12.59 23.26
CA THR A 30 -5.10 12.94 21.90
C THR A 30 -5.48 11.69 21.10
N PRO A 31 -6.58 11.75 20.34
CA PRO A 31 -6.98 10.66 19.44
C PRO A 31 -6.18 10.65 18.13
N LEU A 32 -5.13 11.47 17.99
CA LEU A 32 -4.40 11.59 16.73
C LEU A 32 -3.40 10.44 16.54
N PRO A 33 -3.49 9.67 15.46
CA PRO A 33 -2.62 8.51 15.18
C PRO A 33 -1.14 8.87 14.99
N TYR A 34 -0.85 10.11 14.64
CA TYR A 34 0.50 10.62 14.35
C TYR A 34 1.48 10.55 15.53
N LEU A 35 0.99 10.46 16.75
CA LEU A 35 1.84 10.36 17.93
C LEU A 35 2.58 9.03 18.02
N SER A 36 1.99 7.93 17.56
CA SER A 36 2.66 6.62 17.51
C SER A 36 3.90 6.65 16.61
N PHE A 37 3.81 7.32 15.48
CA PHE A 37 4.96 7.49 14.59
C PHE A 37 6.00 8.47 15.16
N ALA A 38 5.59 9.59 15.72
CA ALA A 38 6.49 10.52 16.41
C ALA A 38 7.27 9.81 17.52
N ARG A 39 6.58 8.97 18.29
CA ARG A 39 7.18 8.13 19.32
C ARG A 39 8.22 7.17 18.74
N LYS A 40 7.90 6.45 17.65
CA LYS A 40 8.84 5.53 16.98
C LYS A 40 10.08 6.27 16.47
N SER A 41 9.90 7.45 15.90
CA SER A 41 11.00 8.28 15.37
C SER A 41 11.87 8.91 16.45
N LEU A 42 11.32 9.14 17.64
CA LEU A 42 11.99 9.83 18.75
C LEU A 42 12.56 8.86 19.80
N THR A 43 12.12 7.60 19.81
CA THR A 43 12.71 6.60 20.70
C THR A 43 14.11 6.22 20.23
N LYS A 44 15.00 5.90 21.18
CA LYS A 44 16.34 5.41 20.85
C LYS A 44 16.28 4.17 19.95
N GLU A 45 15.36 3.25 20.23
CA GLU A 45 15.13 2.04 19.44
C GLU A 45 14.71 2.37 18.00
N GLY A 46 13.78 3.32 17.81
CA GLY A 46 13.37 3.76 16.49
C GLY A 46 14.50 4.44 15.71
N GLN A 47 15.32 5.23 16.36
CA GLN A 47 16.49 5.86 15.73
C GLN A 47 17.55 4.84 15.33
N GLU A 48 17.84 3.85 16.17
CA GLU A 48 18.76 2.76 15.87
C GLU A 48 18.23 1.92 14.69
N GLU A 49 16.93 1.64 14.64
CA GLU A 49 16.33 0.89 13.53
C GLU A 49 16.36 1.67 12.22
N GLN A 50 16.13 2.99 12.24
CA GLN A 50 16.26 3.82 11.05
C GLN A 50 17.71 3.92 10.55
N ALA A 51 18.68 4.00 11.44
CA ALA A 51 20.08 3.97 11.08
C ALA A 51 20.48 2.64 10.43
N ASN A 52 19.96 1.53 10.96
CA ASN A 52 20.18 0.20 10.40
C ASN A 52 19.56 0.06 9.01
N LEU A 53 18.34 0.54 8.81
CA LEU A 53 17.70 0.55 7.50
C LEU A 53 18.46 1.39 6.49
N ALA A 54 18.94 2.56 6.89
CA ALA A 54 19.76 3.41 6.03
C ALA A 54 21.07 2.71 5.61
N ALA A 55 21.74 2.01 6.55
CA ALA A 55 22.96 1.25 6.28
C ALA A 55 22.72 0.08 5.31
N TRP A 56 21.61 -0.66 5.48
CA TRP A 56 21.22 -1.71 4.55
C TRP A 56 20.86 -1.16 3.16
N ASN A 57 20.14 -0.03 3.09
CA ASN A 57 19.83 0.62 1.82
C ASN A 57 21.09 1.04 1.08
N ALA A 58 22.06 1.63 1.78
CA ALA A 58 23.35 2.00 1.17
C ALA A 58 24.09 0.77 0.59
N LEU A 59 24.08 -0.36 1.30
CA LEU A 59 24.66 -1.62 0.82
C LEU A 59 23.94 -2.13 -0.44
N PHE A 60 22.62 -2.05 -0.49
CA PHE A 60 21.85 -2.45 -1.66
C PHE A 60 22.07 -1.51 -2.85
N GLU A 61 22.16 -0.21 -2.63
CA GLU A 61 22.47 0.78 -3.68
C GLU A 61 23.89 0.57 -4.25
N GLU A 62 24.86 0.27 -3.41
CA GLU A 62 26.21 -0.08 -3.85
C GLU A 62 26.18 -1.36 -4.69
N ASN A 63 25.44 -2.37 -4.27
CA ASN A 63 25.30 -3.62 -5.01
C ASN A 63 24.62 -3.43 -6.37
N LEU A 64 23.64 -2.53 -6.49
CA LEU A 64 23.03 -2.17 -7.77
C LEU A 64 24.03 -1.52 -8.73
N SER A 65 24.95 -0.70 -8.21
CA SER A 65 25.97 -0.01 -8.99
C SER A 65 27.11 -0.94 -9.41
N ARG A 66 27.46 -1.90 -8.56
CA ARG A 66 28.54 -2.89 -8.77
C ARG A 66 28.07 -4.26 -8.29
N PRO A 67 27.30 -5.00 -9.11
CA PRO A 67 26.75 -6.28 -8.70
C PRO A 67 27.84 -7.24 -8.19
N HIS A 68 27.77 -7.62 -6.95
CA HIS A 68 28.56 -8.64 -6.29
C HIS A 68 27.68 -9.43 -5.31
N PRO A 69 28.06 -10.65 -4.95
CA PRO A 69 27.34 -11.37 -3.90
C PRO A 69 27.34 -10.52 -2.61
N LEU A 70 26.15 -10.32 -2.03
CA LEU A 70 26.06 -9.70 -0.71
C LEU A 70 26.72 -10.61 0.32
N PRO A 71 27.52 -10.07 1.24
CA PRO A 71 28.08 -10.87 2.31
C PRO A 71 26.96 -11.48 3.17
N PRO A 72 27.14 -12.70 3.70
CA PRO A 72 26.23 -13.23 4.70
C PRO A 72 26.03 -12.23 5.84
N PRO A 73 24.86 -12.22 6.50
CA PRO A 73 24.60 -11.30 7.61
C PRO A 73 25.63 -11.38 8.74
N ASP A 74 26.24 -12.54 8.95
CA ASP A 74 27.28 -12.74 9.97
C ASP A 74 28.65 -12.17 9.57
N ASP A 75 28.86 -11.90 8.30
CA ASP A 75 30.14 -11.40 7.75
C ASP A 75 30.13 -9.88 7.50
N ASN A 76 29.02 -9.21 7.80
CA ASN A 76 28.94 -7.76 7.75
C ASN A 76 28.64 -7.20 9.14
N ASP A 77 29.20 -6.03 9.42
CA ASP A 77 28.99 -5.32 10.69
C ASP A 77 27.61 -4.63 10.78
N LEU A 78 26.72 -4.90 9.82
CA LEU A 78 25.38 -4.31 9.82
C LEU A 78 24.47 -5.11 10.76
N PRO A 79 23.88 -4.47 11.76
CA PRO A 79 22.97 -5.14 12.66
C PRO A 79 21.71 -5.59 11.90
N LEU A 80 21.28 -6.82 12.14
CA LEU A 80 20.03 -7.32 11.60
C LEU A 80 18.87 -6.46 12.07
N PRO A 81 17.89 -6.14 11.20
CA PRO A 81 16.65 -5.49 11.60
C PRO A 81 16.00 -6.20 12.79
N ALA A 82 15.33 -5.45 13.65
CA ALA A 82 14.73 -6.00 14.87
C ALA A 82 13.77 -7.17 14.59
N TYR A 83 13.02 -7.11 13.48
CA TYR A 83 12.13 -8.18 13.07
C TYR A 83 12.85 -9.49 12.71
N VAL A 84 14.06 -9.41 12.16
CA VAL A 84 14.89 -10.60 11.85
C VAL A 84 15.49 -11.17 13.10
N ARG A 85 16.01 -10.31 13.99
CA ARG A 85 16.57 -10.71 15.29
C ARG A 85 15.54 -11.36 16.20
N ASN A 86 14.28 -10.98 16.06
CA ASN A 86 13.17 -11.46 16.87
C ASN A 86 12.33 -12.57 16.19
N ALA A 87 12.83 -13.11 15.07
CA ALA A 87 12.13 -14.11 14.24
C ALA A 87 12.04 -15.51 14.88
N GLU A 88 12.29 -15.67 16.17
CA GLU A 88 11.93 -16.90 16.87
C GLU A 88 10.42 -17.10 16.82
N PRO A 89 9.95 -18.31 16.45
CA PRO A 89 8.54 -18.64 16.46
C PRO A 89 7.88 -18.23 17.78
N PRO A 90 6.70 -17.66 17.77
CA PRO A 90 5.99 -17.28 18.97
C PRO A 90 5.70 -18.52 19.84
N LYS A 91 5.79 -18.36 21.15
CA LYS A 91 5.48 -19.44 22.11
C LYS A 91 3.99 -19.57 22.39
N HIS A 92 3.16 -18.74 21.79
CA HIS A 92 1.72 -18.67 22.04
C HIS A 92 0.95 -18.98 20.76
N GLY A 93 0.01 -19.92 20.89
CA GLY A 93 -0.98 -20.19 19.85
C GLY A 93 -2.28 -19.44 20.14
N ARG A 94 -2.97 -19.00 19.09
CA ARG A 94 -4.33 -18.44 19.15
C ARG A 94 -5.20 -19.17 18.13
N THR A 95 -6.41 -19.51 18.52
CA THR A 95 -7.37 -20.11 17.59
C THR A 95 -7.95 -19.03 16.65
N ALA A 96 -8.37 -19.45 15.46
CA ALA A 96 -9.07 -18.56 14.55
C ALA A 96 -10.36 -17.98 15.17
N ALA A 97 -11.03 -18.75 16.01
CA ALA A 97 -12.22 -18.32 16.73
C ALA A 97 -11.91 -17.19 17.74
N GLU A 98 -10.81 -17.30 18.50
CA GLU A 98 -10.36 -16.26 19.43
C GLU A 98 -10.01 -14.97 18.68
N VAL A 99 -9.21 -15.07 17.62
CA VAL A 99 -8.84 -13.92 16.78
C VAL A 99 -10.07 -13.23 16.20
N HIS A 100 -11.04 -14.02 15.71
CA HIS A 100 -12.28 -13.48 15.17
C HIS A 100 -13.17 -12.84 16.24
N ALA A 101 -13.31 -13.48 17.40
CA ALA A 101 -14.15 -12.98 18.49
C ALA A 101 -13.69 -11.62 19.04
N GLU A 102 -12.39 -11.40 19.13
CA GLU A 102 -11.81 -10.12 19.59
C GLU A 102 -12.14 -8.94 18.63
N ARG A 103 -12.36 -9.24 17.36
CA ARG A 103 -12.54 -8.24 16.30
C ARG A 103 -13.94 -8.21 15.72
N ALA A 104 -14.84 -9.06 16.21
CA ALA A 104 -16.22 -9.10 15.73
C ALA A 104 -16.96 -7.81 16.07
N VAL A 105 -17.48 -7.13 15.04
CA VAL A 105 -18.39 -5.98 15.22
C VAL A 105 -19.83 -6.47 15.09
N PRO A 106 -20.62 -6.43 16.17
CA PRO A 106 -22.01 -6.90 16.13
C PRO A 106 -22.86 -6.09 15.14
N GLY A 107 -23.73 -6.77 14.41
CA GLY A 107 -24.78 -6.12 13.61
C GLY A 107 -24.34 -5.55 12.27
N GLN A 108 -23.18 -5.91 11.76
CA GLN A 108 -22.77 -5.50 10.41
C GLN A 108 -23.62 -6.20 9.34
N PRO A 109 -24.07 -5.47 8.30
CA PRO A 109 -24.71 -6.09 7.16
C PRO A 109 -23.74 -7.03 6.46
N ILE A 110 -24.16 -8.25 6.19
CA ILE A 110 -23.40 -9.19 5.37
C ILE A 110 -23.48 -8.71 3.93
N TRP A 111 -22.41 -8.10 3.45
CA TRP A 111 -22.28 -7.82 2.04
C TRP A 111 -21.82 -9.07 1.29
N SER A 112 -22.55 -9.41 0.22
CA SER A 112 -22.22 -10.58 -0.61
C SER A 112 -21.46 -10.12 -1.86
N ARG A 113 -20.22 -10.54 -1.97
CA ARG A 113 -19.44 -10.36 -3.21
C ARG A 113 -20.04 -11.19 -4.34
N PRO A 114 -20.01 -10.69 -5.59
CA PRO A 114 -20.26 -11.51 -6.76
C PRO A 114 -19.33 -12.73 -6.80
N PRO A 115 -19.73 -13.82 -7.46
CA PRO A 115 -18.83 -14.95 -7.69
C PRO A 115 -17.52 -14.49 -8.36
N ALA A 116 -16.38 -15.01 -7.92
CA ALA A 116 -15.05 -14.57 -8.38
C ALA A 116 -14.87 -14.69 -9.91
N GLN A 117 -15.45 -15.71 -10.53
CA GLN A 117 -15.44 -15.85 -11.99
C GLN A 117 -16.21 -14.75 -12.71
N HIS A 118 -17.28 -14.22 -12.10
CA HIS A 118 -18.04 -13.10 -12.65
C HIS A 118 -17.20 -11.82 -12.56
N THR A 119 -16.62 -11.54 -11.38
CA THR A 119 -15.70 -10.40 -11.18
C THR A 119 -14.56 -10.41 -12.23
N ALA A 120 -13.90 -11.56 -12.43
CA ALA A 120 -12.82 -11.68 -13.41
C ALA A 120 -13.30 -11.40 -14.84
N ALA A 121 -14.47 -11.94 -15.23
CA ALA A 121 -15.03 -11.74 -16.57
C ALA A 121 -15.39 -10.28 -16.85
N GLU A 122 -16.05 -9.62 -15.92
CA GLU A 122 -16.44 -8.20 -16.00
C GLU A 122 -15.21 -7.29 -16.06
N ALA A 123 -14.20 -7.55 -15.22
CA ALA A 123 -12.94 -6.80 -15.21
C ALA A 123 -12.23 -6.90 -16.57
N LEU A 124 -12.06 -8.11 -17.11
CA LEU A 124 -11.39 -8.31 -18.39
C LEU A 124 -12.19 -7.74 -19.57
N ALA A 125 -13.52 -7.80 -19.53
CA ALA A 125 -14.37 -7.19 -20.54
C ALA A 125 -14.26 -5.64 -20.53
N SER A 126 -14.25 -5.04 -19.34
CA SER A 126 -14.07 -3.59 -19.18
C SER A 126 -12.69 -3.14 -19.69
N LEU A 127 -11.64 -3.88 -19.34
CA LEU A 127 -10.28 -3.63 -19.82
C LEU A 127 -10.18 -3.70 -21.34
N ALA A 128 -10.78 -4.73 -21.95
CA ALA A 128 -10.81 -4.88 -23.41
C ALA A 128 -11.54 -3.71 -24.10
N THR A 129 -12.61 -3.18 -23.48
CA THR A 129 -13.32 -2.00 -23.98
C THR A 129 -12.44 -0.75 -23.95
N CYS A 130 -11.52 -0.66 -22.99
CA CYS A 130 -10.53 0.42 -22.88
C CYS A 130 -9.25 0.15 -23.71
N GLY A 131 -9.23 -0.87 -24.57
CA GLY A 131 -8.08 -1.17 -25.43
C GLY A 131 -6.95 -1.94 -24.73
N VAL A 132 -7.13 -2.35 -23.49
CA VAL A 132 -6.12 -3.15 -22.77
C VAL A 132 -6.14 -4.58 -23.27
N ILE A 133 -5.02 -5.03 -23.81
CA ILE A 133 -4.84 -6.40 -24.31
C ILE A 133 -4.14 -7.23 -23.25
N ALA A 134 -4.84 -8.21 -22.70
CA ALA A 134 -4.29 -9.16 -21.77
C ALA A 134 -3.63 -10.33 -22.52
N GLY A 135 -2.38 -10.63 -22.18
CA GLY A 135 -1.63 -11.76 -22.72
C GLY A 135 -2.10 -13.11 -22.15
N THR A 136 -1.27 -14.13 -22.29
CA THR A 136 -1.57 -15.48 -21.79
C THR A 136 -1.53 -15.54 -20.27
N GLU A 137 -2.51 -16.20 -19.67
CA GLU A 137 -2.47 -16.54 -18.24
C GLU A 137 -1.37 -17.58 -17.98
N MET A 138 -0.57 -17.35 -16.97
CA MET A 138 0.53 -18.24 -16.59
C MET A 138 0.44 -18.58 -15.11
N ARG A 139 0.97 -19.73 -14.72
CA ARG A 139 1.11 -20.11 -13.33
C ARG A 139 2.29 -19.38 -12.70
N HIS A 140 2.08 -18.83 -11.51
CA HIS A 140 3.15 -18.27 -10.67
C HIS A 140 3.70 -19.36 -9.75
N GLU A 141 4.75 -20.04 -10.19
CA GLU A 141 5.27 -21.23 -9.49
C GLU A 141 5.96 -20.91 -8.16
N SER A 142 6.51 -19.69 -8.00
CA SER A 142 7.14 -19.24 -6.74
C SER A 142 6.14 -18.84 -5.66
N SER A 143 4.84 -18.91 -5.92
CA SER A 143 3.82 -18.54 -4.94
C SER A 143 3.58 -19.66 -3.94
N LEU A 144 3.52 -19.30 -2.64
CA LEU A 144 3.04 -20.20 -1.58
C LEU A 144 1.52 -20.33 -1.55
N ALA A 145 0.77 -19.48 -2.25
CA ALA A 145 -0.67 -19.62 -2.34
C ALA A 145 -1.05 -20.91 -3.06
N PRO A 146 -2.16 -21.59 -2.69
CA PRO A 146 -2.63 -22.80 -3.37
C PRO A 146 -2.77 -22.62 -4.87
N VAL A 147 -3.23 -21.44 -5.29
CA VAL A 147 -3.24 -21.02 -6.70
C VAL A 147 -2.58 -19.66 -6.82
N GLY A 148 -1.45 -19.61 -7.49
CA GLY A 148 -0.79 -18.40 -7.94
C GLY A 148 -0.83 -18.29 -9.44
N LEU A 149 -1.33 -17.19 -9.98
CA LEU A 149 -1.39 -16.88 -11.40
C LEU A 149 -0.71 -15.53 -11.66
N LEU A 150 -0.25 -15.37 -12.89
CA LEU A 150 0.21 -14.08 -13.38
C LEU A 150 -0.27 -13.87 -14.82
N ARG A 151 -0.39 -12.62 -15.20
CA ARG A 151 -0.77 -12.24 -16.54
C ARG A 151 -0.07 -10.96 -16.96
N ASN A 152 0.56 -11.00 -18.14
CA ASN A 152 1.10 -9.80 -18.78
C ASN A 152 -0.01 -9.10 -19.54
N TRP A 153 0.09 -7.79 -19.65
CA TRP A 153 -0.81 -6.97 -20.43
C TRP A 153 -0.09 -5.74 -20.98
N ASN A 154 -0.59 -5.24 -22.12
CA ASN A 154 0.00 -4.07 -22.74
C ASN A 154 -0.28 -2.82 -21.93
N VAL A 155 0.72 -1.97 -21.82
CA VAL A 155 0.59 -0.58 -21.35
C VAL A 155 0.80 0.32 -22.56
N ASP A 156 -0.19 1.15 -22.84
CA ASP A 156 -0.13 2.15 -23.91
C ASP A 156 -0.65 3.47 -23.33
N ILE A 157 0.25 4.42 -23.10
CA ILE A 157 -0.05 5.73 -22.53
C ILE A 157 0.26 6.78 -23.58
N ALA A 158 -0.73 7.55 -23.95
CA ALA A 158 -0.59 8.65 -24.89
C ALA A 158 -0.93 9.97 -24.21
N VAL A 159 0.01 10.90 -24.18
CA VAL A 159 -0.22 12.27 -23.71
C VAL A 159 -0.13 13.22 -24.87
N ARG A 160 -1.18 14.01 -25.07
CA ARG A 160 -1.33 15.06 -26.06
C ARG A 160 -1.80 16.30 -25.34
N ASN A 161 -0.86 17.00 -24.72
CA ASN A 161 -1.16 18.10 -23.78
C ASN A 161 -0.46 19.40 -24.20
N GLY A 162 -0.56 19.74 -25.47
CA GLY A 162 -0.06 20.99 -26.04
C GLY A 162 1.45 21.01 -26.18
N LYS A 163 2.21 21.37 -25.16
CA LYS A 163 3.68 21.43 -25.21
C LYS A 163 4.36 20.09 -25.08
N ILE A 164 3.68 19.12 -24.48
CA ILE A 164 4.18 17.76 -24.24
C ILE A 164 3.31 16.79 -25.02
N ASP A 165 3.91 16.17 -26.04
CA ASP A 165 3.30 15.07 -26.77
C ASP A 165 4.23 13.89 -26.76
N TYR A 166 3.78 12.76 -26.17
CA TYR A 166 4.53 11.53 -26.15
C TYR A 166 3.61 10.30 -26.10
N THR A 167 4.16 9.16 -26.44
CA THR A 167 3.55 7.85 -26.26
C THR A 167 4.55 6.92 -25.59
N LEU A 168 4.09 6.21 -24.58
CA LEU A 168 4.84 5.15 -23.92
C LEU A 168 4.13 3.82 -24.14
N GLN A 169 4.88 2.84 -24.59
CA GLN A 169 4.38 1.49 -24.82
C GLN A 169 5.26 0.48 -24.09
N GLY A 170 4.63 -0.51 -23.50
CA GLY A 170 5.32 -1.56 -22.77
C GLY A 170 4.39 -2.66 -22.29
N GLU A 171 4.90 -3.48 -21.41
CA GLU A 171 4.14 -4.54 -20.76
C GLU A 171 4.21 -4.37 -19.26
N ALA A 172 3.09 -4.62 -18.60
CA ALA A 172 3.02 -4.77 -17.15
C ALA A 172 2.58 -6.20 -16.80
N THR A 173 2.96 -6.65 -15.62
CA THR A 173 2.56 -7.94 -15.08
C THR A 173 1.74 -7.74 -13.82
N THR A 174 0.63 -8.44 -13.72
CA THR A 174 -0.17 -8.52 -12.50
C THR A 174 -0.22 -9.95 -12.00
N TRP A 175 -0.34 -10.08 -10.69
CA TRP A 175 -0.33 -11.36 -9.98
C TRP A 175 -1.62 -11.58 -9.23
N GLY A 176 -2.17 -12.77 -9.33
CA GLY A 176 -3.35 -13.17 -8.58
C GLY A 176 -3.06 -14.37 -7.69
N ARG A 177 -3.56 -14.34 -6.48
CA ARG A 177 -3.47 -15.43 -5.51
C ARG A 177 -4.83 -15.76 -4.98
N GLY A 178 -5.02 -17.04 -4.66
CA GLY A 178 -6.28 -17.48 -4.10
C GLY A 178 -6.30 -18.95 -3.70
N LEU A 179 -7.38 -19.35 -3.04
CA LEU A 179 -7.65 -20.76 -2.71
C LEU A 179 -8.20 -21.54 -3.90
N SER A 180 -8.59 -20.85 -4.99
CA SER A 180 -9.09 -21.44 -6.22
C SER A 180 -8.60 -20.65 -7.43
N ILE A 181 -8.67 -21.26 -8.61
CA ILE A 181 -8.36 -20.60 -9.89
C ILE A 181 -9.25 -19.36 -10.09
N ALA A 182 -10.53 -19.45 -9.74
CA ALA A 182 -11.47 -18.34 -9.90
C ALA A 182 -11.08 -17.12 -9.03
N THR A 183 -10.70 -17.36 -7.78
CA THR A 183 -10.27 -16.28 -6.89
C THR A 183 -8.92 -15.68 -7.31
N ALA A 184 -7.99 -16.49 -7.76
CA ALA A 184 -6.72 -16.00 -8.29
C ALA A 184 -6.91 -15.18 -9.58
N ARG A 185 -7.83 -15.59 -10.45
CA ARG A 185 -8.20 -14.82 -11.65
C ARG A 185 -8.84 -13.47 -11.29
N ALA A 186 -9.78 -13.45 -10.36
CA ALA A 186 -10.38 -12.21 -9.88
C ALA A 186 -9.30 -11.27 -9.31
N SER A 187 -8.35 -11.80 -8.54
CA SER A 187 -7.27 -11.03 -7.94
C SER A 187 -6.44 -10.31 -9.00
N TYR A 188 -5.83 -11.04 -9.97
CA TYR A 188 -5.00 -10.36 -10.98
C TYR A 188 -5.83 -9.47 -11.92
N SER A 189 -7.07 -9.84 -12.25
CA SER A 189 -7.91 -9.04 -13.14
C SER A 189 -8.28 -7.70 -12.50
N MET A 190 -8.57 -7.70 -11.22
CA MET A 190 -8.88 -6.48 -10.48
C MET A 190 -7.63 -5.61 -10.26
N GLU A 191 -6.45 -6.21 -10.08
CA GLU A 191 -5.18 -5.47 -10.08
C GLU A 191 -4.92 -4.82 -11.45
N MET A 192 -5.20 -5.52 -12.55
CA MET A 192 -5.11 -4.93 -13.90
C MET A 192 -6.02 -3.70 -14.05
N VAL A 193 -7.29 -3.78 -13.57
CA VAL A 193 -8.22 -2.63 -13.59
C VAL A 193 -7.66 -1.47 -12.79
N GLU A 194 -7.14 -1.73 -11.61
CA GLU A 194 -6.52 -0.71 -10.75
C GLU A 194 -5.36 -0.02 -11.46
N ARG A 195 -4.40 -0.79 -11.95
CA ARG A 195 -3.20 -0.26 -12.63
C ARG A 195 -3.55 0.46 -13.94
N ALA A 196 -4.41 -0.11 -14.77
CA ALA A 196 -4.83 0.51 -16.01
C ALA A 196 -5.58 1.84 -15.75
N SER A 197 -6.36 1.92 -14.66
CA SER A 197 -7.04 3.15 -14.28
C SER A 197 -6.10 4.23 -13.75
N ALA A 198 -4.93 3.86 -13.26
CA ALA A 198 -3.94 4.74 -12.68
C ALA A 198 -2.87 5.21 -13.70
N TYR A 199 -2.69 4.51 -14.81
CA TYR A 199 -1.90 4.97 -15.94
C TYR A 199 -2.76 5.90 -16.80
N LEU A 200 -2.37 7.18 -16.88
CA LEU A 200 -3.25 8.21 -17.44
C LEU A 200 -2.79 8.62 -18.84
N SER A 201 -3.62 8.31 -19.84
CA SER A 201 -3.54 8.97 -21.15
C SER A 201 -4.34 10.27 -21.10
N VAL A 202 -3.81 11.31 -21.73
CA VAL A 202 -4.41 12.65 -21.74
C VAL A 202 -4.47 13.17 -23.16
N ASP A 203 -5.64 13.69 -23.57
CA ASP A 203 -5.82 14.41 -24.81
C ASP A 203 -6.48 15.77 -24.52
N GLY A 204 -5.74 16.85 -24.79
CA GLY A 204 -6.16 18.20 -24.45
C GLY A 204 -6.44 18.38 -22.96
N ASP A 205 -7.71 18.58 -22.64
CA ASP A 205 -8.21 18.84 -21.28
C ASP A 205 -8.98 17.64 -20.67
N ALA A 206 -8.73 16.45 -21.16
CA ALA A 206 -9.38 15.24 -20.63
C ALA A 206 -8.41 14.06 -20.48
N ILE A 207 -8.61 13.28 -19.42
CA ILE A 207 -8.03 11.95 -19.28
C ILE A 207 -8.86 10.99 -20.11
N THR A 208 -8.20 10.25 -21.00
CA THR A 208 -8.79 9.29 -21.94
C THR A 208 -8.48 7.85 -21.53
N ASP A 209 -8.70 6.88 -22.41
CA ASP A 209 -8.45 5.44 -22.21
C ASP A 209 -9.20 4.84 -21.02
N ARG A 210 -10.44 5.29 -20.86
CA ARG A 210 -11.38 4.81 -19.86
C ARG A 210 -12.81 4.83 -20.43
N LEU A 211 -13.72 4.17 -19.72
CA LEU A 211 -15.13 4.10 -20.18
C LEU A 211 -15.76 5.46 -20.44
N HIS A 212 -15.38 6.46 -19.65
CA HIS A 212 -15.83 7.84 -19.84
C HIS A 212 -14.64 8.78 -19.62
N PRO A 213 -14.33 9.68 -20.56
CA PRO A 213 -13.29 10.68 -20.39
C PRO A 213 -13.52 11.51 -19.12
N THR A 214 -12.44 11.83 -18.42
CA THR A 214 -12.49 12.64 -17.19
C THR A 214 -11.90 14.01 -17.47
N PRO A 215 -12.68 15.09 -17.38
CA PRO A 215 -12.18 16.44 -17.58
C PRO A 215 -11.09 16.80 -16.57
N ILE A 216 -10.08 17.53 -17.05
CA ILE A 216 -9.04 18.15 -16.23
C ILE A 216 -9.03 19.66 -16.47
N VAL A 217 -8.54 20.40 -15.50
CA VAL A 217 -8.39 21.85 -15.61
C VAL A 217 -7.00 22.27 -15.17
N ARG A 218 -6.39 23.22 -15.88
CA ARG A 218 -5.10 23.78 -15.50
C ARG A 218 -5.29 25.11 -14.79
N ALA A 219 -4.89 25.19 -13.53
CA ALA A 219 -4.99 26.39 -12.70
C ALA A 219 -4.02 26.33 -11.52
N SER A 220 -3.74 27.46 -10.87
CA SER A 220 -3.14 27.47 -9.54
C SER A 220 -4.20 27.18 -8.46
N HIS A 221 -3.77 26.80 -7.27
CA HIS A 221 -4.69 26.57 -6.14
C HIS A 221 -5.45 27.87 -5.79
N ALA A 222 -4.75 29.01 -5.76
CA ALA A 222 -5.37 30.30 -5.46
C ALA A 222 -6.43 30.70 -6.49
N GLU A 223 -6.19 30.44 -7.80
CA GLU A 223 -7.17 30.68 -8.85
C GLU A 223 -8.44 29.86 -8.67
N LEU A 224 -8.31 28.59 -8.29
CA LEU A 224 -9.45 27.72 -8.01
C LEU A 224 -10.28 28.22 -6.84
N LEU A 225 -9.62 28.59 -5.75
CA LEU A 225 -10.31 29.17 -4.58
C LEU A 225 -11.00 30.49 -4.93
N ALA A 226 -10.39 31.36 -5.72
CA ALA A 226 -10.99 32.60 -6.18
C ALA A 226 -12.24 32.37 -7.06
N GLN A 227 -12.30 31.24 -7.77
CA GLN A 227 -13.48 30.80 -8.53
C GLN A 227 -14.55 30.13 -7.64
N GLY A 228 -14.34 30.02 -6.33
CA GLY A 228 -15.24 29.34 -5.40
C GLY A 228 -15.23 27.82 -5.51
N ARG A 229 -14.20 27.23 -6.13
CA ARG A 229 -14.05 25.78 -6.28
C ARG A 229 -13.28 25.23 -5.09
N ALA A 230 -13.80 24.16 -4.50
CA ALA A 230 -13.06 23.42 -3.46
C ALA A 230 -11.90 22.66 -4.13
N ALA A 231 -10.69 22.83 -3.60
CA ALA A 231 -9.49 22.14 -4.05
C ALA A 231 -8.61 21.73 -2.87
N ILE A 232 -7.95 20.59 -2.98
CA ILE A 232 -6.95 20.17 -1.99
C ILE A 232 -5.74 21.08 -2.12
N ASP A 233 -5.26 21.61 -0.99
CA ASP A 233 -3.99 22.33 -0.98
C ASP A 233 -2.83 21.36 -1.19
N PRO A 234 -2.03 21.47 -2.26
CA PRO A 234 -0.91 20.57 -2.50
C PRO A 234 0.11 20.54 -1.36
N ARG A 235 0.26 21.64 -0.62
CA ARG A 235 1.17 21.72 0.55
C ARG A 235 0.74 20.83 1.72
N GLY A 236 -0.49 20.35 1.73
CA GLY A 236 -1.00 19.37 2.69
C GLY A 236 -0.79 17.92 2.24
N LEU A 237 -0.22 17.68 1.05
CA LEU A 237 0.11 16.36 0.54
C LEU A 237 1.60 16.04 0.80
N PRO A 238 2.00 14.77 0.82
CA PRO A 238 3.40 14.36 0.98
C PRO A 238 4.19 14.58 -0.32
N ILE A 239 4.35 15.85 -0.71
CA ILE A 239 5.06 16.25 -1.92
C ILE A 239 6.58 16.27 -1.69
N ASP A 240 7.35 15.92 -2.73
CA ASP A 240 8.82 15.91 -2.73
C ASP A 240 9.43 17.25 -3.17
N ALA A 241 8.64 18.12 -3.79
CA ALA A 241 9.05 19.41 -4.29
C ALA A 241 8.21 20.55 -3.70
N GLU A 242 8.76 21.75 -3.62
CA GLU A 242 8.07 22.92 -3.10
C GLU A 242 6.94 23.37 -4.04
N TYR A 243 5.75 23.60 -3.49
CA TYR A 243 4.61 24.16 -4.18
C TYR A 243 4.44 25.65 -3.84
N ASN A 244 4.68 26.51 -4.84
CA ASN A 244 4.60 27.97 -4.74
C ASN A 244 3.45 28.53 -5.58
N ASP A 245 2.30 27.88 -5.53
CA ASP A 245 1.07 28.23 -6.24
C ASP A 245 1.20 28.25 -7.78
N GLN A 246 2.13 27.48 -8.34
CA GLN A 246 2.24 27.29 -9.77
C GLN A 246 1.04 26.51 -10.32
N PRO A 247 0.63 26.77 -11.58
CA PRO A 247 -0.48 26.03 -12.19
C PRO A 247 -0.21 24.54 -12.32
N LEU A 248 -1.15 23.73 -11.82
CA LEU A 248 -1.19 22.27 -11.94
C LEU A 248 -2.41 21.84 -12.76
N TYR A 249 -2.45 20.58 -13.15
CA TYR A 249 -3.64 19.96 -13.69
C TYR A 249 -4.45 19.33 -12.57
N TRP A 250 -5.75 19.56 -12.60
CA TRP A 250 -6.69 19.13 -11.54
C TRP A 250 -7.80 18.31 -12.15
N MET A 251 -8.23 17.28 -11.44
CA MET A 251 -9.41 16.49 -11.74
C MET A 251 -10.40 16.55 -10.57
N GLU A 252 -11.67 16.33 -10.86
CA GLU A 252 -12.69 16.27 -9.83
C GLU A 252 -12.64 14.91 -9.11
N GLY A 253 -12.55 14.96 -7.79
CA GLY A 253 -12.75 13.87 -6.87
C GLY A 253 -13.96 14.10 -5.99
N ARG A 254 -14.22 13.19 -5.07
CA ARG A 254 -15.28 13.31 -4.06
C ARG A 254 -14.71 13.18 -2.67
N GLY A 255 -14.97 14.16 -1.84
CA GLY A 255 -14.66 14.13 -0.41
C GLY A 255 -15.52 13.09 0.33
N VAL A 256 -15.20 12.85 1.59
CA VAL A 256 -15.93 11.89 2.46
C VAL A 256 -17.41 12.22 2.57
N SER A 257 -17.76 13.51 2.57
CA SER A 257 -19.16 13.98 2.56
C SER A 257 -19.88 13.81 1.22
N GLY A 258 -19.19 13.31 0.16
CA GLY A 258 -19.68 13.23 -1.20
C GLY A 258 -19.59 14.53 -1.99
N SER A 259 -19.10 15.63 -1.38
CA SER A 259 -18.89 16.91 -2.07
C SER A 259 -17.78 16.79 -3.12
N ALA A 260 -17.93 17.50 -4.23
CA ALA A 260 -16.90 17.61 -5.24
C ALA A 260 -15.70 18.40 -4.68
N ILE A 261 -14.52 17.92 -4.97
CA ILE A 261 -13.24 18.54 -4.61
C ILE A 261 -12.24 18.30 -5.73
N LEU A 262 -11.46 19.32 -6.07
CA LEU A 262 -10.39 19.18 -7.06
C LEU A 262 -9.13 18.62 -6.42
N VAL A 263 -8.52 17.67 -7.11
CA VAL A 263 -7.30 16.97 -6.69
C VAL A 263 -6.26 17.12 -7.79
N PRO A 264 -4.97 17.38 -7.49
CA PRO A 264 -3.92 17.39 -8.48
C PRO A 264 -3.86 16.04 -9.22
N VAL A 265 -3.83 16.06 -10.54
CA VAL A 265 -3.82 14.82 -11.35
C VAL A 265 -2.62 13.94 -11.01
N GLN A 266 -1.45 14.54 -10.78
CA GLN A 266 -0.24 13.83 -10.41
C GLN A 266 -0.28 13.17 -9.03
N ALA A 267 -1.23 13.56 -8.15
CA ALA A 267 -1.46 12.89 -6.87
C ALA A 267 -2.32 11.61 -6.99
N VAL A 268 -2.93 11.41 -8.16
CA VAL A 268 -3.86 10.30 -8.44
C VAL A 268 -3.28 9.29 -9.43
N GLY A 269 -2.51 9.78 -10.42
CA GLY A 269 -1.92 8.93 -11.44
C GLY A 269 -0.64 8.25 -10.98
N LEU A 270 -0.48 6.95 -11.22
CA LEU A 270 0.80 6.25 -11.04
C LEU A 270 1.83 6.69 -12.09
N PHE A 271 1.37 6.98 -13.26
CA PHE A 271 2.19 7.52 -14.33
C PHE A 271 1.39 8.61 -15.04
N CYS A 272 1.82 9.84 -14.84
CA CYS A 272 1.22 11.01 -15.47
C CYS A 272 2.26 12.12 -15.51
N ASN A 273 2.84 12.34 -16.69
CA ASN A 273 3.78 13.44 -16.91
C ASN A 273 3.12 14.48 -17.81
N LEU A 274 2.61 15.52 -17.21
CA LEU A 274 1.97 16.66 -17.88
C LEU A 274 2.90 17.88 -17.91
N ASP A 275 2.54 18.89 -18.69
CA ASP A 275 3.27 20.18 -18.75
C ASP A 275 3.06 20.98 -17.45
N GLU A 276 3.59 20.45 -16.34
CA GLU A 276 3.53 21.04 -15.01
C GLU A 276 4.76 20.64 -14.17
N PRO A 277 5.09 21.38 -13.10
CA PRO A 277 6.13 20.97 -12.18
C PRO A 277 5.79 19.63 -11.50
N ALA A 278 6.75 18.71 -11.46
CA ALA A 278 6.59 17.44 -10.74
C ALA A 278 6.67 17.70 -9.23
N LEU A 279 5.60 17.43 -8.53
CA LEU A 279 5.53 17.50 -7.07
C LEU A 279 5.87 16.18 -6.41
N PHE A 280 5.70 15.07 -7.12
CA PHE A 280 5.99 13.72 -6.64
C PHE A 280 7.07 13.10 -7.51
N LEU A 281 8.18 12.68 -6.91
CA LEU A 281 9.28 12.03 -7.64
C LEU A 281 8.96 10.57 -7.96
N SER A 282 8.22 9.91 -7.07
CA SER A 282 7.82 8.51 -7.23
C SER A 282 6.46 8.26 -6.58
N PRO A 283 5.37 8.54 -7.27
CA PRO A 283 4.04 8.26 -6.73
C PRO A 283 3.87 6.76 -6.52
N GLY A 284 3.49 6.37 -5.30
CA GLY A 284 3.16 5.00 -4.95
C GLY A 284 1.71 4.66 -5.26
N SER A 285 1.39 3.36 -5.22
CA SER A 285 0.00 2.88 -5.40
C SER A 285 -0.81 2.82 -4.10
N THR A 286 -0.25 3.22 -2.97
CA THR A 286 -0.95 3.20 -1.69
C THR A 286 -2.22 4.03 -1.73
N GLY A 287 -3.34 3.42 -1.37
CA GLY A 287 -4.66 4.06 -1.46
C GLY A 287 -5.34 3.94 -2.82
N MET A 288 -4.75 3.20 -3.76
CA MET A 288 -5.42 2.80 -5.00
C MET A 288 -6.08 1.43 -4.81
N ALA A 289 -7.29 1.28 -5.28
CA ALA A 289 -7.96 -0.02 -5.26
C ALA A 289 -9.05 -0.10 -6.34
N SER A 290 -9.32 -1.30 -6.76
CA SER A 290 -10.47 -1.64 -7.60
C SER A 290 -11.51 -2.42 -6.80
N GLY A 291 -12.74 -2.49 -7.30
CA GLY A 291 -13.83 -3.21 -6.66
C GLY A 291 -14.98 -3.45 -7.62
N ASN A 292 -15.86 -4.42 -7.32
CA ASN A 292 -17.09 -4.62 -8.06
C ASN A 292 -18.08 -3.44 -7.89
N THR A 293 -17.86 -2.66 -6.84
CA THR A 293 -18.59 -1.41 -6.56
C THR A 293 -17.60 -0.36 -6.09
N LEU A 294 -18.02 0.92 -6.17
CA LEU A 294 -17.21 2.03 -5.65
C LEU A 294 -16.94 1.89 -4.14
N ASP A 295 -17.88 1.37 -3.39
CA ASP A 295 -17.68 1.20 -1.94
C ASP A 295 -16.72 0.04 -1.64
N GLU A 296 -16.71 -1.03 -2.43
CA GLU A 296 -15.68 -2.07 -2.33
C GLU A 296 -14.28 -1.52 -2.64
N ALA A 297 -14.14 -0.73 -3.70
CA ALA A 297 -12.88 -0.06 -4.02
C ALA A 297 -12.41 0.88 -2.89
N LYS A 298 -13.31 1.69 -2.32
CA LYS A 298 -13.01 2.55 -1.17
C LYS A 298 -12.54 1.76 0.04
N VAL A 299 -13.21 0.65 0.35
CA VAL A 299 -12.79 -0.23 1.47
C VAL A 299 -11.41 -0.80 1.20
N GLY A 300 -11.15 -1.29 -0.02
CA GLY A 300 -9.81 -1.77 -0.42
C GLY A 300 -8.74 -0.69 -0.23
N ALA A 301 -8.98 0.52 -0.74
CA ALA A 301 -8.06 1.64 -0.63
C ALA A 301 -7.78 2.04 0.84
N LEU A 302 -8.83 2.16 1.64
CA LEU A 302 -8.70 2.54 3.06
C LEU A 302 -7.99 1.46 3.89
N THR A 303 -8.27 0.18 3.64
CA THR A 303 -7.59 -0.92 4.37
C THR A 303 -6.12 -1.00 4.00
N GLU A 304 -5.73 -0.72 2.75
CA GLU A 304 -4.32 -0.63 2.38
C GLU A 304 -3.62 0.55 3.06
N ILE A 305 -4.25 1.73 3.10
CA ILE A 305 -3.69 2.88 3.83
C ILE A 305 -3.47 2.53 5.30
N LEU A 306 -4.45 1.90 5.96
CA LEU A 306 -4.34 1.46 7.35
C LEU A 306 -3.25 0.40 7.54
N GLU A 307 -3.08 -0.51 6.59
CA GLU A 307 -2.01 -1.51 6.61
C GLU A 307 -0.63 -0.84 6.53
N ARG A 308 -0.44 0.11 5.61
CA ARG A 308 0.82 0.85 5.47
C ARG A 308 1.11 1.73 6.69
N ASP A 309 0.09 2.36 7.24
CA ASP A 309 0.20 3.12 8.49
C ASP A 309 0.61 2.21 9.66
N ALA A 310 -0.05 1.08 9.82
CA ALA A 310 0.28 0.10 10.84
C ALA A 310 1.72 -0.44 10.71
N GLU A 311 2.16 -0.74 9.50
CA GLU A 311 3.53 -1.20 9.22
C GLU A 311 4.56 -0.14 9.62
N ALA A 312 4.27 1.13 9.37
CA ALA A 312 5.17 2.24 9.68
C ALA A 312 5.16 2.64 11.16
N THR A 313 4.01 2.57 11.83
CA THR A 313 3.82 3.18 13.15
C THR A 313 3.83 2.21 14.31
N VAL A 314 3.38 0.95 14.12
CA VAL A 314 3.30 -0.02 15.20
C VAL A 314 4.69 -0.58 15.52
N PRO A 315 5.24 -0.31 16.71
CA PRO A 315 6.57 -0.81 17.08
C PRO A 315 6.56 -2.32 17.21
N TRP A 316 7.69 -2.94 16.92
CA TRP A 316 7.85 -4.37 17.08
C TRP A 316 7.82 -4.76 18.56
N ARG A 317 6.92 -5.67 18.93
CA ARG A 317 6.85 -6.27 20.26
C ARG A 317 6.62 -7.78 20.13
N ARG A 318 7.45 -8.56 20.80
CA ARG A 318 7.37 -10.03 20.77
C ARG A 318 6.00 -10.58 21.24
N GLY A 319 5.37 -9.93 22.22
CA GLY A 319 4.04 -10.30 22.71
C GLY A 319 2.89 -10.12 21.72
N GLN A 320 3.13 -9.47 20.59
CA GLN A 320 2.14 -9.32 19.51
C GLN A 320 2.18 -10.48 18.50
N CYS A 321 3.18 -11.35 18.61
CA CYS A 321 3.37 -12.48 17.71
C CYS A 321 2.67 -13.74 18.24
N PHE A 322 2.00 -14.46 17.33
CA PHE A 322 1.27 -15.69 17.66
C PHE A 322 1.28 -16.69 16.51
N GLU A 323 1.21 -17.97 16.83
CA GLU A 323 0.87 -19.04 15.90
C GLU A 323 -0.65 -19.15 15.77
N LEU A 324 -1.16 -19.32 14.56
CA LEU A 324 -2.58 -19.58 14.38
C LEU A 324 -2.85 -21.08 14.51
N LEU A 325 -3.56 -21.43 15.56
CA LEU A 325 -4.06 -22.79 15.78
C LEU A 325 -5.38 -22.91 15.00
N ALA A 326 -5.33 -23.62 13.91
CA ALA A 326 -6.50 -23.80 13.07
C ALA A 326 -7.20 -25.10 13.44
N ASP A 327 -8.46 -24.98 13.85
CA ASP A 327 -9.30 -26.12 14.22
C ASP A 327 -10.07 -26.65 13.01
N GLY A 328 -10.09 -27.96 12.85
CA GLY A 328 -11.04 -28.69 12.00
C GLY A 328 -10.86 -28.52 10.50
N GLU A 329 -11.98 -28.52 9.80
CA GLU A 329 -12.06 -28.50 8.31
C GLU A 329 -11.94 -27.09 7.69
N HIS A 330 -11.61 -26.08 8.45
CA HIS A 330 -11.45 -24.74 7.92
C HIS A 330 -10.34 -24.71 6.83
N PRO A 331 -10.54 -24.07 5.66
CA PRO A 331 -9.56 -24.06 4.58
C PRO A 331 -8.17 -23.59 5.02
N LEU A 332 -8.11 -22.67 5.96
CA LEU A 332 -6.85 -22.18 6.53
C LEU A 332 -6.14 -23.27 7.34
N ALA A 333 -6.88 -24.11 8.09
CA ALA A 333 -6.32 -25.27 8.82
C ALA A 333 -5.64 -26.25 7.86
N VAL A 334 -6.32 -26.58 6.79
CA VAL A 334 -5.79 -27.47 5.74
C VAL A 334 -4.52 -26.90 5.12
N LEU A 335 -4.50 -25.60 4.86
CA LEU A 335 -3.36 -24.90 4.27
C LEU A 335 -2.15 -24.88 5.22
N LEU A 336 -2.36 -24.51 6.48
CA LEU A 336 -1.30 -24.46 7.49
C LEU A 336 -0.73 -25.87 7.78
N ALA A 337 -1.59 -26.90 7.83
CA ALA A 337 -1.15 -28.27 7.95
C ALA A 337 -0.34 -28.77 6.74
N ASP A 338 -0.68 -28.32 5.53
CA ASP A 338 0.11 -28.62 4.35
C ASP A 338 1.48 -27.96 4.38
N TYR A 339 1.55 -26.72 4.82
CA TYR A 339 2.82 -26.01 5.00
C TYR A 339 3.70 -26.68 6.05
N ALA A 340 3.14 -27.02 7.22
CA ALA A 340 3.88 -27.69 8.28
C ALA A 340 4.48 -29.03 7.83
N ARG A 341 3.75 -29.82 7.01
CA ARG A 341 4.27 -31.07 6.40
C ARG A 341 5.46 -30.84 5.47
N ARG A 342 5.59 -29.63 4.92
CA ARG A 342 6.70 -29.23 4.04
C ARG A 342 7.84 -28.54 4.82
N GLY A 343 7.76 -28.49 6.14
CA GLY A 343 8.72 -27.77 6.97
C GLY A 343 8.59 -26.25 6.89
N ILE A 344 7.44 -25.76 6.45
CA ILE A 344 7.14 -24.33 6.38
C ILE A 344 6.28 -23.98 7.59
N HIS A 345 6.73 -23.02 8.39
CA HIS A 345 6.00 -22.49 9.54
C HIS A 345 5.50 -21.08 9.24
N VAL A 346 4.25 -20.82 9.59
CA VAL A 346 3.63 -19.51 9.42
C VAL A 346 3.18 -18.99 10.77
N TRP A 347 3.58 -17.79 11.09
CA TRP A 347 3.14 -17.12 12.30
C TRP A 347 2.76 -15.66 11.98
N PHE A 348 2.08 -15.02 12.89
CA PHE A 348 1.47 -13.72 12.69
C PHE A 348 1.88 -12.74 13.77
N ARG A 349 1.93 -11.47 13.39
CA ARG A 349 2.05 -10.34 14.30
C ARG A 349 0.80 -9.50 14.20
N ASP A 350 0.17 -9.21 15.32
CA ASP A 350 -0.94 -8.24 15.37
C ASP A 350 -0.38 -6.82 15.33
N MET A 351 -0.73 -6.08 14.29
CA MET A 351 -0.36 -4.68 14.08
C MET A 351 -1.58 -3.78 14.12
N THR A 352 -2.70 -4.24 14.67
CA THR A 352 -3.93 -3.45 14.73
C THR A 352 -3.67 -2.15 15.47
N THR A 353 -3.99 -1.04 14.82
CA THR A 353 -3.84 0.32 15.35
C THR A 353 -5.10 0.74 16.13
N GLU A 354 -5.10 1.97 16.64
CA GLU A 354 -6.22 2.61 17.34
C GLU A 354 -7.50 2.71 16.49
N PHE A 355 -7.41 2.58 15.18
CA PHE A 355 -8.59 2.51 14.30
C PHE A 355 -9.41 1.24 14.51
N GLY A 356 -8.86 0.22 15.19
CA GLY A 356 -9.56 -1.02 15.48
C GLY A 356 -9.83 -1.91 14.27
N VAL A 357 -9.30 -1.56 13.09
CA VAL A 357 -9.35 -2.40 11.90
C VAL A 357 -8.27 -3.47 12.02
N PRO A 358 -8.63 -4.77 11.98
CA PRO A 358 -7.65 -5.84 12.13
C PRO A 358 -6.55 -5.76 11.06
N CYS A 359 -5.30 -5.70 11.51
CA CYS A 359 -4.13 -5.68 10.64
C CYS A 359 -3.10 -6.68 11.15
N TYR A 360 -2.71 -7.63 10.31
CA TYR A 360 -1.78 -8.70 10.66
C TYR A 360 -0.66 -8.80 9.65
N GLN A 361 0.57 -8.89 10.14
CA GLN A 361 1.74 -9.23 9.34
C GLN A 361 1.99 -10.74 9.47
N SER A 362 2.14 -11.42 8.34
CA SER A 362 2.47 -12.85 8.32
C SER A 362 3.96 -13.06 8.07
N PHE A 363 4.52 -14.04 8.76
CA PHE A 363 5.91 -14.45 8.60
C PHE A 363 5.98 -15.92 8.21
N VAL A 364 6.87 -16.21 7.29
CA VAL A 364 7.12 -17.56 6.82
C VAL A 364 8.55 -17.93 7.16
N THR A 365 8.72 -19.05 7.86
CA THR A 365 10.03 -19.58 8.23
C THR A 365 10.19 -21.03 7.74
N CYS A 366 11.41 -21.42 7.41
CA CYS A 366 11.74 -22.82 7.16
C CYS A 366 12.01 -23.56 8.46
N GLY A 367 12.05 -24.91 8.41
CA GLY A 367 12.28 -25.76 9.57
C GLY A 367 13.65 -25.61 10.23
N ASP A 368 14.60 -24.99 9.55
CA ASP A 368 15.92 -24.60 10.08
C ASP A 368 15.93 -23.22 10.77
N GLY A 369 14.77 -22.56 10.81
CA GLY A 369 14.62 -21.24 11.41
C GLY A 369 14.98 -20.07 10.47
N SER A 370 15.41 -20.34 9.24
CA SER A 370 15.64 -19.28 8.27
C SER A 370 14.33 -18.61 7.86
N VAL A 371 14.31 -17.28 7.84
CA VAL A 371 13.13 -16.50 7.41
C VAL A 371 13.11 -16.45 5.89
N VAL A 372 12.01 -16.88 5.30
CA VAL A 372 11.81 -16.89 3.84
C VAL A 372 10.90 -15.75 3.37
N ARG A 373 10.62 -14.78 4.16
CA ARG A 373 9.69 -13.65 3.99
C ARG A 373 8.31 -13.85 4.54
#